data_e3156a3e2aeb3815b9b4c3eb3c626e03
#
_entry.id   e3156a3e2aeb3815b9b4c3eb3c626e03
#
_cell.length_a   1.000
_cell.length_b   1.000
_cell.length_c   1.000
_cell.angle_alpha   90.00
_cell.angle_beta   90.00
_cell.angle_gamma   90.00
#
_symmetry.space_group_name_H-M   'P 1'
#
loop_
_entity.id
_entity.type
_entity.pdbx_description
1 polymer ?
#
loop_
_entity_poly.entity_id
_entity_poly.type
_entity_poly.pdbx_seq_one_letter_code
_entity_poly.pdbx_strand_id
1 'polypeptide(L)'
;MYSNHYLKWQNYGHIPIYNPYNYPDPWWTYMLIYGPVNPDYTGCPDYPYRLKDYGPNPFTINIEKASLQNNNFRTALWTGDHLQLTLMSIGVGQDIGLEMHSDVDQFIRIEQGQGLVMMGKHKDRLDYRRKVSKDYAIFIPAGVWHNLVNTGRVPIKLYSIYAPPEHPHGTVHRTKEEADHNHY
;
A
#
# COMPACT_ATOMS: atom_id res chain seq x y z
N MET A 1 29.68 12.33 -31.53
CA MET A 1 30.56 11.14 -31.40
C MET A 1 30.57 10.75 -29.90
N TYR A 2 29.59 9.98 -29.45
CA TYR A 2 29.58 9.48 -28.08
C TYR A 2 30.32 8.16 -28.04
N SER A 3 31.51 8.16 -27.44
CA SER A 3 32.36 7.00 -27.34
C SER A 3 31.82 6.08 -26.23
N ASN A 4 31.64 4.84 -26.61
CA ASN A 4 31.23 3.67 -25.82
C ASN A 4 32.11 3.47 -24.56
N HIS A 5 31.73 4.07 -23.44
CA HIS A 5 32.38 3.79 -22.16
C HIS A 5 31.64 2.68 -21.34
N TYR A 6 30.55 2.15 -21.88
CA TYR A 6 29.75 1.11 -21.18
C TYR A 6 30.33 -0.31 -21.27
N LEU A 7 31.29 -0.57 -22.13
CA LEU A 7 31.84 -1.92 -22.35
C LEU A 7 33.07 -2.29 -21.48
N LYS A 8 33.50 -1.39 -20.57
CA LYS A 8 34.65 -1.70 -19.68
C LYS A 8 34.28 -2.30 -18.32
N TRP A 9 33.03 -2.59 -18.09
CA TRP A 9 32.53 -3.07 -16.79
C TRP A 9 32.69 -4.56 -16.54
N GLN A 10 33.13 -5.33 -17.53
CA GLN A 10 33.18 -6.81 -17.40
C GLN A 10 34.45 -7.37 -16.77
N ASN A 11 35.42 -6.54 -16.44
CA ASN A 11 36.65 -7.06 -15.82
C ASN A 11 37.14 -6.12 -14.71
N TYR A 12 37.09 -6.67 -13.49
CA TYR A 12 37.78 -6.23 -12.28
C TYR A 12 37.27 -4.98 -11.54
N GLY A 13 36.92 -5.22 -10.31
CA GLY A 13 36.80 -4.46 -9.08
C GLY A 13 37.53 -3.11 -8.90
N HIS A 14 37.67 -2.30 -9.93
CA HIS A 14 38.09 -0.93 -9.82
C HIS A 14 36.95 0.00 -10.16
N ILE A 15 36.47 0.65 -9.14
CA ILE A 15 35.49 1.72 -9.19
C ILE A 15 36.12 2.90 -9.95
N PRO A 16 35.60 3.37 -11.09
CA PRO A 16 36.09 4.59 -11.72
C PRO A 16 35.83 5.80 -10.81
N ILE A 17 36.87 6.51 -10.47
CA ILE A 17 36.83 7.66 -9.53
C ILE A 17 36.29 8.94 -10.20
N TYR A 18 35.84 8.89 -11.44
CA TYR A 18 35.44 10.09 -12.17
C TYR A 18 33.92 10.25 -12.30
N ASN A 19 33.39 11.20 -11.54
CA ASN A 19 32.06 11.76 -11.73
C ASN A 19 32.20 13.22 -12.16
N PRO A 20 31.87 13.60 -13.41
CA PRO A 20 32.09 14.95 -13.94
C PRO A 20 31.22 16.01 -13.24
N TYR A 21 30.26 15.63 -12.45
CA TYR A 21 29.36 16.55 -11.75
C TYR A 21 29.59 16.66 -10.25
N ASN A 22 30.63 16.01 -9.72
CA ASN A 22 31.03 16.05 -8.31
C ASN A 22 29.91 15.76 -7.28
N TYR A 23 28.81 15.13 -7.73
CA TYR A 23 27.79 14.58 -6.84
C TYR A 23 27.99 13.08 -6.71
N PRO A 24 27.97 12.52 -5.50
CA PRO A 24 27.97 11.07 -5.35
C PRO A 24 26.72 10.51 -6.02
N ASP A 25 26.90 9.70 -7.06
CA ASP A 25 25.81 8.97 -7.65
C ASP A 25 25.18 8.09 -6.56
N PRO A 26 23.88 8.12 -6.31
CA PRO A 26 23.20 7.29 -5.31
C PRO A 26 23.55 5.80 -5.41
N TRP A 27 23.78 5.30 -6.62
CA TRP A 27 24.22 3.94 -6.87
C TRP A 27 25.60 3.62 -6.31
N TRP A 28 26.53 4.56 -6.37
CA TRP A 28 27.87 4.42 -5.83
C TRP A 28 27.87 4.37 -4.31
N THR A 29 27.11 5.22 -3.69
CA THR A 29 26.95 5.23 -2.24
C THR A 29 26.34 3.89 -1.76
N TYR A 30 25.40 3.34 -2.50
CA TYR A 30 24.79 2.05 -2.22
C TYR A 30 25.79 0.90 -2.31
N MET A 31 26.61 0.85 -3.38
CA MET A 31 27.65 -0.17 -3.56
C MET A 31 28.75 -0.11 -2.50
N LEU A 32 29.14 1.08 -2.06
CA LEU A 32 30.17 1.26 -1.02
C LEU A 32 29.69 0.80 0.36
N ILE A 33 28.40 0.96 0.65
CA ILE A 33 27.82 0.62 1.96
C ILE A 33 27.34 -0.84 2.01
N TYR A 34 26.79 -1.35 0.93
CA TYR A 34 26.07 -2.64 0.91
C TYR A 34 26.73 -3.71 0.03
N GLY A 35 27.82 -3.38 -0.69
CA GLY A 35 28.48 -4.27 -1.65
C GLY A 35 27.72 -4.40 -2.98
N PRO A 36 28.26 -5.18 -3.93
CA PRO A 36 27.62 -5.36 -5.23
C PRO A 36 26.25 -6.04 -5.07
N VAL A 37 25.22 -5.35 -5.51
CA VAL A 37 23.88 -5.93 -5.61
C VAL A 37 23.92 -6.95 -6.74
N ASN A 38 23.64 -8.22 -6.43
CA ASN A 38 23.51 -9.24 -7.47
C ASN A 38 22.37 -8.84 -8.42
N PRO A 39 22.62 -8.55 -9.70
CA PRO A 39 21.58 -8.18 -10.65
C PRO A 39 20.55 -9.29 -10.87
N ASP A 40 20.86 -10.53 -10.52
CA ASP A 40 19.93 -11.67 -10.56
C ASP A 40 19.06 -11.77 -9.30
N TYR A 41 19.20 -10.84 -8.34
CA TYR A 41 18.34 -10.80 -7.15
C TYR A 41 16.96 -10.21 -7.51
N THR A 42 16.28 -10.83 -8.48
CA THR A 42 14.90 -10.54 -8.85
C THR A 42 13.89 -11.26 -7.97
N GLY A 43 14.35 -11.98 -6.95
CA GLY A 43 13.52 -12.81 -6.10
C GLY A 43 13.68 -12.53 -4.62
N CYS A 44 12.83 -11.71 -4.03
CA CYS A 44 12.40 -12.05 -2.67
C CYS A 44 11.84 -13.46 -2.75
N PRO A 45 12.30 -14.41 -1.91
CA PRO A 45 11.73 -15.74 -1.90
C PRO A 45 10.21 -15.64 -1.76
N ASP A 46 9.47 -16.48 -2.48
CA ASP A 46 7.99 -16.54 -2.45
C ASP A 46 7.43 -17.05 -1.11
N TYR A 47 8.09 -16.70 -0.01
CA TYR A 47 7.57 -16.96 1.32
C TYR A 47 6.42 -15.99 1.63
N PRO A 48 5.34 -16.48 2.26
CA PRO A 48 4.26 -15.63 2.70
C PRO A 48 4.79 -14.59 3.70
N TYR A 49 4.36 -13.34 3.52
CA TYR A 49 4.71 -12.28 4.46
C TYR A 49 4.08 -12.55 5.83
N ARG A 50 4.79 -12.23 6.89
CA ARG A 50 4.17 -12.11 8.20
C ARG A 50 3.45 -10.77 8.26
N LEU A 51 2.13 -10.78 8.04
CA LEU A 51 1.31 -9.57 8.07
C LEU A 51 1.08 -9.13 9.52
N LYS A 52 1.78 -8.07 9.92
CA LYS A 52 1.67 -7.37 11.20
C LYS A 52 2.00 -5.89 10.99
N ASP A 53 1.74 -5.05 11.97
CA ASP A 53 2.18 -3.66 11.93
C ASP A 53 3.70 -3.56 12.15
N TYR A 54 4.40 -2.98 11.19
CA TYR A 54 5.84 -2.77 11.18
C TYR A 54 6.24 -1.34 11.56
N GLY A 55 5.25 -0.44 11.70
CA GLY A 55 5.49 0.94 12.09
C GLY A 55 6.07 1.07 13.50
N PRO A 56 6.69 2.22 13.83
CA PRO A 56 6.98 3.33 12.92
C PRO A 56 8.32 3.18 12.17
N ASN A 57 8.99 2.01 12.25
CA ASN A 57 10.31 1.80 11.66
C ASN A 57 10.26 1.84 10.11
N PRO A 58 11.38 2.21 9.45
CA PRO A 58 11.50 2.07 8.00
C PRO A 58 11.17 0.64 7.55
N PHE A 59 10.34 0.52 6.51
CA PHE A 59 9.86 -0.78 6.05
C PHE A 59 9.61 -0.78 4.54
N THR A 60 9.89 -1.89 3.89
CA THR A 60 9.67 -2.08 2.46
C THR A 60 9.02 -3.44 2.20
N ILE A 61 8.00 -3.48 1.37
CA ILE A 61 7.27 -4.70 1.04
C ILE A 61 6.66 -4.59 -0.37
N ASN A 62 6.48 -5.71 -1.05
CA ASN A 62 5.62 -5.75 -2.23
C ASN A 62 4.16 -5.64 -1.78
N ILE A 63 3.57 -4.47 -1.96
CA ILE A 63 2.23 -4.15 -1.43
C ILE A 63 1.12 -4.92 -2.13
N GLU A 64 1.25 -5.21 -3.43
CA GLU A 64 0.29 -6.05 -4.16
C GLU A 64 0.28 -7.46 -3.57
N LYS A 65 1.46 -8.11 -3.44
CA LYS A 65 1.55 -9.45 -2.83
C LYS A 65 0.99 -9.47 -1.41
N ALA A 66 1.31 -8.48 -0.58
CA ALA A 66 0.80 -8.38 0.79
C ALA A 66 -0.73 -8.24 0.83
N SER A 67 -1.29 -7.39 -0.04
CA SER A 67 -2.75 -7.20 -0.15
C SER A 67 -3.46 -8.47 -0.58
N LEU A 68 -2.93 -9.17 -1.59
CA LEU A 68 -3.50 -10.43 -2.07
C LEU A 68 -3.43 -11.54 -1.01
N GLN A 69 -2.37 -11.57 -0.21
CA GLN A 69 -2.20 -12.54 0.87
C GLN A 69 -3.14 -12.29 2.06
N ASN A 70 -3.54 -11.05 2.32
CA ASN A 70 -4.37 -10.70 3.47
C ASN A 70 -5.77 -11.29 3.35
N ASN A 71 -6.20 -12.06 4.33
CA ASN A 71 -7.55 -12.63 4.44
C ASN A 71 -8.39 -12.01 5.56
N ASN A 72 -7.79 -11.17 6.41
CA ASN A 72 -8.52 -10.45 7.43
C ASN A 72 -9.33 -9.30 6.81
N PHE A 73 -10.45 -8.96 7.43
CA PHE A 73 -11.21 -7.78 7.05
C PHE A 73 -10.33 -6.52 7.08
N ARG A 74 -9.54 -6.33 8.17
CA ARG A 74 -8.54 -5.26 8.27
C ARG A 74 -7.28 -5.75 9.00
N THR A 75 -6.11 -5.35 8.49
CA THR A 75 -4.81 -5.58 9.14
C THR A 75 -3.97 -4.33 8.99
N ALA A 76 -3.63 -3.66 10.10
CA ALA A 76 -2.62 -2.60 10.08
C ALA A 76 -1.28 -3.20 9.69
N LEU A 77 -0.65 -2.65 8.66
CA LEU A 77 0.64 -3.11 8.15
C LEU A 77 1.77 -2.17 8.52
N TRP A 78 1.48 -0.88 8.58
CA TRP A 78 2.43 0.13 9.01
C TRP A 78 1.70 1.35 9.59
N THR A 79 2.10 1.77 10.80
CA THR A 79 1.54 2.94 11.49
C THR A 79 2.66 3.86 11.95
N GLY A 80 2.69 5.07 11.44
CA GLY A 80 3.58 6.15 11.87
C GLY A 80 2.81 7.31 12.48
N ASP A 81 3.46 8.44 12.71
CA ASP A 81 2.85 9.61 13.35
C ASP A 81 1.81 10.31 12.45
N HIS A 82 1.99 10.28 11.14
CA HIS A 82 1.19 11.06 10.19
C HIS A 82 0.49 10.21 9.12
N LEU A 83 0.73 8.92 9.13
CA LEU A 83 0.22 8.03 8.10
C LEU A 83 0.06 6.62 8.65
N GLN A 84 -1.02 5.96 8.24
CA GLN A 84 -1.23 4.54 8.50
C GLN A 84 -1.58 3.81 7.21
N LEU A 85 -0.99 2.64 7.01
CA LEU A 85 -1.35 1.73 5.92
C LEU A 85 -2.00 0.48 6.49
N THR A 86 -3.18 0.15 5.97
CA THR A 86 -3.90 -1.08 6.30
C THR A 86 -4.19 -1.90 5.05
N LEU A 87 -4.26 -3.21 5.22
CA LEU A 87 -4.72 -4.16 4.22
C LEU A 87 -6.15 -4.57 4.54
N MET A 88 -6.99 -4.75 3.51
CA MET A 88 -8.36 -5.23 3.71
C MET A 88 -8.73 -6.34 2.73
N SER A 89 -9.61 -7.22 3.19
CA SER A 89 -10.26 -8.25 2.39
C SER A 89 -11.76 -8.19 2.60
N ILE A 90 -12.50 -7.80 1.55
CA ILE A 90 -13.95 -7.60 1.61
C ILE A 90 -14.62 -8.75 0.84
N GLY A 91 -15.36 -9.59 1.52
CA GLY A 91 -16.05 -10.73 0.94
C GLY A 91 -17.08 -10.32 -0.12
N VAL A 92 -17.49 -11.28 -0.94
CA VAL A 92 -18.53 -11.06 -1.96
C VAL A 92 -19.84 -10.63 -1.29
N GLY A 93 -20.42 -9.53 -1.78
CA GLY A 93 -21.65 -8.94 -1.21
C GLY A 93 -21.44 -8.14 0.09
N GLN A 94 -20.23 -8.15 0.65
CA GLN A 94 -19.88 -7.34 1.83
C GLN A 94 -19.42 -5.93 1.42
N ASP A 95 -19.24 -5.07 2.40
CA ASP A 95 -18.79 -3.70 2.25
C ASP A 95 -17.84 -3.28 3.40
N ILE A 96 -17.21 -2.12 3.27
CA ILE A 96 -16.38 -1.56 4.35
C ILE A 96 -17.20 -0.97 5.51
N GLY A 97 -18.51 -0.78 5.33
CA GLY A 97 -19.36 -0.01 6.20
C GLY A 97 -19.56 1.43 5.70
N LEU A 98 -20.69 2.04 6.04
CA LEU A 98 -20.91 3.46 5.77
C LEU A 98 -20.23 4.28 6.86
N GLU A 99 -19.10 4.91 6.53
CA GLU A 99 -18.25 5.61 7.47
C GLU A 99 -17.91 7.04 6.99
N MET A 100 -17.44 7.87 7.92
CA MET A 100 -16.94 9.22 7.65
C MET A 100 -15.89 9.57 8.71
N HIS A 101 -14.73 10.00 8.28
CA HIS A 101 -13.64 10.48 9.14
C HIS A 101 -13.61 11.99 9.09
N SER A 102 -13.72 12.68 10.23
CA SER A 102 -13.88 14.14 10.29
C SER A 102 -12.61 14.89 9.88
N ASP A 103 -11.45 14.32 10.15
CA ASP A 103 -10.13 14.96 10.05
C ASP A 103 -9.05 14.06 9.41
N VAL A 104 -9.46 12.98 8.78
CA VAL A 104 -8.57 12.01 8.12
C VAL A 104 -8.89 11.92 6.64
N ASP A 105 -7.91 12.22 5.79
CA ASP A 105 -7.97 11.88 4.38
C ASP A 105 -7.65 10.40 4.19
N GLN A 106 -8.40 9.74 3.30
CA GLN A 106 -8.21 8.33 3.02
C GLN A 106 -7.95 8.09 1.53
N PHE A 107 -6.95 7.26 1.27
CA PHE A 107 -6.66 6.73 -0.06
C PHE A 107 -6.87 5.22 -0.05
N ILE A 108 -7.57 4.68 -1.06
CA ILE A 108 -7.73 3.25 -1.25
C ILE A 108 -7.24 2.86 -2.64
N ARG A 109 -6.47 1.77 -2.73
CA ARG A 109 -6.18 1.12 -4.01
C ARG A 109 -6.64 -0.32 -4.00
N ILE A 110 -7.29 -0.72 -5.10
CA ILE A 110 -7.81 -2.07 -5.29
C ILE A 110 -6.77 -2.91 -6.04
N GLU A 111 -6.35 -4.02 -5.42
CA GLU A 111 -5.41 -4.97 -6.02
C GLU A 111 -6.11 -6.19 -6.63
N GLN A 112 -7.34 -6.51 -6.19
CA GLN A 112 -8.16 -7.59 -6.73
C GLN A 112 -9.64 -7.27 -6.56
N GLY A 113 -10.47 -7.82 -7.44
CA GLY A 113 -11.91 -7.75 -7.34
C GLY A 113 -12.50 -6.51 -8.00
N GLN A 114 -13.79 -6.31 -7.78
CA GLN A 114 -14.56 -5.17 -8.30
C GLN A 114 -15.68 -4.79 -7.35
N GLY A 115 -16.03 -3.50 -7.34
CA GLY A 115 -17.03 -2.98 -6.44
C GLY A 115 -17.71 -1.73 -6.94
N LEU A 116 -18.57 -1.19 -6.08
CA LEU A 116 -19.21 0.09 -6.22
C LEU A 116 -18.77 0.99 -5.06
N VAL A 117 -18.04 2.06 -5.37
CA VAL A 117 -17.77 3.13 -4.41
C VAL A 117 -18.91 4.15 -4.45
N MET A 118 -19.33 4.58 -3.25
CA MET A 118 -20.34 5.61 -3.06
C MET A 118 -19.82 6.64 -2.06
N MET A 119 -19.94 7.93 -2.40
CA MET A 119 -19.47 9.02 -1.53
C MET A 119 -20.43 10.20 -1.58
N GLY A 120 -20.49 10.98 -0.50
CA GLY A 120 -21.31 12.16 -0.42
C GLY A 120 -21.09 12.99 0.85
N LYS A 121 -21.58 14.22 0.86
CA LYS A 121 -21.49 15.12 2.03
C LYS A 121 -22.47 14.75 3.15
N HIS A 122 -23.52 14.03 2.84
CA HIS A 122 -24.56 13.64 3.79
C HIS A 122 -24.69 12.12 3.82
N LYS A 123 -24.92 11.59 5.02
CA LYS A 123 -25.06 10.15 5.28
C LYS A 123 -26.13 9.49 4.40
N ASP A 124 -27.24 10.16 4.20
CA ASP A 124 -28.40 9.64 3.45
C ASP A 124 -28.30 9.92 1.95
N ARG A 125 -27.25 10.65 1.50
CA ARG A 125 -27.13 11.10 0.12
C ARG A 125 -25.71 10.97 -0.40
N LEU A 126 -25.42 9.81 -0.99
CA LEU A 126 -24.14 9.48 -1.61
C LEU A 126 -24.25 9.64 -3.13
N ASP A 127 -24.11 10.89 -3.60
CA ASP A 127 -24.32 11.27 -5.00
C ASP A 127 -23.18 10.81 -5.92
N TYR A 128 -21.97 10.72 -5.41
CA TYR A 128 -20.84 10.17 -6.19
C TYR A 128 -20.90 8.66 -6.16
N ARG A 129 -21.10 8.05 -7.33
CA ARG A 129 -21.14 6.59 -7.48
C ARG A 129 -20.30 6.15 -8.67
N ARG A 130 -19.35 5.24 -8.45
CA ARG A 130 -18.46 4.71 -9.51
C ARG A 130 -18.22 3.23 -9.32
N LYS A 131 -18.29 2.47 -10.43
CA LYS A 131 -17.77 1.11 -10.48
C LYS A 131 -16.24 1.19 -10.49
N VAL A 132 -15.62 0.35 -9.69
CA VAL A 132 -14.17 0.27 -9.49
C VAL A 132 -13.72 -1.19 -9.57
N SER A 133 -12.47 -1.41 -9.97
CA SER A 133 -11.89 -2.73 -10.09
C SER A 133 -10.39 -2.67 -9.78
N LYS A 134 -9.67 -3.78 -9.99
CA LYS A 134 -8.19 -3.81 -9.88
C LYS A 134 -7.58 -2.56 -10.54
N ASP A 135 -6.54 -2.01 -9.92
CA ASP A 135 -5.77 -0.81 -10.31
C ASP A 135 -6.48 0.54 -10.14
N TYR A 136 -7.74 0.54 -9.67
CA TYR A 136 -8.41 1.80 -9.34
C TYR A 136 -7.91 2.36 -8.01
N ALA A 137 -7.71 3.68 -8.02
CA ALA A 137 -7.46 4.50 -6.83
C ALA A 137 -8.73 5.28 -6.46
N ILE A 138 -9.03 5.35 -5.16
CA ILE A 138 -10.16 6.09 -4.60
C ILE A 138 -9.58 7.08 -3.61
N PHE A 139 -9.91 8.35 -3.77
CA PHE A 139 -9.51 9.44 -2.88
C PHE A 139 -10.73 9.93 -2.11
N ILE A 140 -10.66 9.92 -0.81
CA ILE A 140 -11.75 10.24 0.11
C ILE A 140 -11.29 11.37 1.02
N PRO A 141 -11.71 12.61 0.78
CA PRO A 141 -11.38 13.74 1.66
C PRO A 141 -12.04 13.59 3.04
N ALA A 142 -11.41 14.15 4.06
CA ALA A 142 -11.99 14.29 5.39
C ALA A 142 -13.41 14.87 5.34
N GLY A 143 -14.28 14.40 6.19
CA GLY A 143 -15.68 14.83 6.28
C GLY A 143 -16.62 14.26 5.20
N VAL A 144 -16.14 13.36 4.33
CA VAL A 144 -16.94 12.75 3.26
C VAL A 144 -17.46 11.38 3.70
N TRP A 145 -18.78 11.21 3.72
CA TRP A 145 -19.42 9.90 3.90
C TRP A 145 -19.12 9.01 2.72
N HIS A 146 -18.70 7.77 2.99
CA HIS A 146 -18.32 6.85 1.94
C HIS A 146 -18.60 5.39 2.31
N ASN A 147 -18.73 4.58 1.27
CA ASN A 147 -18.80 3.12 1.35
C ASN A 147 -18.23 2.50 0.08
N LEU A 148 -17.64 1.33 0.20
CA LEU A 148 -17.20 0.48 -0.91
C LEU A 148 -17.84 -0.89 -0.76
N VAL A 149 -18.72 -1.24 -1.69
CA VAL A 149 -19.44 -2.51 -1.71
C VAL A 149 -18.80 -3.46 -2.72
N ASN A 150 -18.51 -4.68 -2.32
CA ASN A 150 -18.08 -5.72 -3.25
C ASN A 150 -19.25 -6.20 -4.10
N THR A 151 -19.27 -5.84 -5.36
CA THR A 151 -20.30 -6.27 -6.34
C THR A 151 -19.78 -7.35 -7.29
N GLY A 152 -18.58 -7.88 -7.02
CA GLY A 152 -17.91 -8.88 -7.82
C GLY A 152 -18.22 -10.32 -7.41
N ARG A 153 -17.43 -11.25 -7.93
CA ARG A 153 -17.54 -12.70 -7.66
C ARG A 153 -16.36 -13.26 -6.87
N VAL A 154 -15.43 -12.40 -6.49
CA VAL A 154 -14.25 -12.72 -5.66
C VAL A 154 -14.08 -11.64 -4.61
N PRO A 155 -13.39 -11.91 -3.50
CA PRO A 155 -13.10 -10.88 -2.51
C PRO A 155 -12.39 -9.68 -3.14
N ILE A 156 -12.75 -8.46 -2.71
CA ILE A 156 -11.92 -7.29 -2.99
C ILE A 156 -10.72 -7.37 -2.06
N LYS A 157 -9.51 -7.31 -2.63
CA LYS A 157 -8.25 -7.11 -1.92
C LYS A 157 -7.78 -5.70 -2.20
N LEU A 158 -7.50 -4.97 -1.15
CA LEU A 158 -7.09 -3.57 -1.24
C LEU A 158 -6.10 -3.22 -0.14
N TYR A 159 -5.41 -2.12 -0.33
CA TYR A 159 -4.80 -1.40 0.78
C TYR A 159 -5.41 0.00 0.90
N SER A 160 -5.46 0.48 2.13
CA SER A 160 -5.92 1.82 2.47
C SER A 160 -4.83 2.59 3.20
N ILE A 161 -4.70 3.87 2.89
CA ILE A 161 -3.82 4.80 3.58
C ILE A 161 -4.69 5.86 4.25
N TYR A 162 -4.46 6.08 5.53
CA TYR A 162 -5.09 7.12 6.34
C TYR A 162 -4.06 8.17 6.72
N ALA A 163 -4.41 9.43 6.62
CA ALA A 163 -3.56 10.56 6.99
C ALA A 163 -4.38 11.63 7.73
N PRO A 164 -4.18 11.76 9.06
CA PRO A 164 -3.35 10.96 9.96
C PRO A 164 -3.84 9.52 10.19
N PRO A 165 -3.16 8.70 11.04
CA PRO A 165 -3.61 7.35 11.41
C PRO A 165 -5.02 7.33 12.00
N GLU A 166 -5.86 6.41 11.54
CA GLU A 166 -7.25 6.24 11.99
C GLU A 166 -7.41 5.16 13.05
N HIS A 167 -6.61 4.10 12.98
CA HIS A 167 -6.76 2.94 13.86
C HIS A 167 -5.58 2.83 14.82
N PRO A 168 -5.75 2.22 16.00
CA PRO A 168 -4.64 1.89 16.89
C PRO A 168 -3.55 1.08 16.19
N HIS A 169 -2.29 1.29 16.61
CA HIS A 169 -1.15 0.48 16.14
C HIS A 169 -1.43 -1.00 16.34
N GLY A 170 -1.14 -1.82 15.32
CA GLY A 170 -1.29 -3.26 15.39
C GLY A 170 -2.73 -3.76 15.23
N THR A 171 -3.68 -2.91 14.85
CA THR A 171 -5.09 -3.30 14.63
C THR A 171 -5.20 -4.48 13.66
N VAL A 172 -5.91 -5.52 14.09
CA VAL A 172 -6.31 -6.67 13.26
C VAL A 172 -7.78 -6.98 13.54
N HIS A 173 -8.61 -6.89 12.52
CA HIS A 173 -10.00 -7.37 12.54
C HIS A 173 -10.12 -8.51 11.54
N ARG A 174 -10.45 -9.69 12.02
CA ARG A 174 -10.57 -10.88 11.15
C ARG A 174 -11.80 -10.83 10.29
N THR A 175 -12.90 -10.30 10.86
CA THR A 175 -14.20 -10.18 10.20
C THR A 175 -14.70 -8.73 10.28
N LYS A 176 -15.75 -8.43 9.51
CA LYS A 176 -16.41 -7.12 9.56
C LYS A 176 -17.07 -6.89 10.94
N GLU A 177 -17.67 -7.92 11.50
CA GLU A 177 -18.33 -7.85 12.80
C GLU A 177 -17.34 -7.46 13.91
N GLU A 178 -16.11 -7.99 13.88
CA GLU A 178 -15.05 -7.56 14.82
C GLU A 178 -14.72 -6.07 14.66
N ALA A 179 -14.73 -5.55 13.41
CA ALA A 179 -14.48 -4.13 13.16
C ALA A 179 -15.62 -3.26 13.70
N ASP A 180 -16.87 -3.66 13.46
CA ASP A 180 -18.06 -2.92 13.89
C ASP A 180 -18.17 -2.84 15.42
N HIS A 181 -17.73 -3.87 16.14
CA HIS A 181 -17.74 -3.90 17.62
C HIS A 181 -16.63 -3.04 18.27
N ASN A 182 -15.57 -2.71 17.57
CA ASN A 182 -14.43 -1.94 18.10
C ASN A 182 -14.51 -0.44 17.79
N HIS A 183 -15.60 0.03 17.21
CA HIS A 183 -15.86 1.46 16.94
C HIS A 183 -16.61 2.18 18.10
N TYR A 184 -16.52 1.67 19.36
CA TYR A 184 -17.09 2.33 20.55
C TYR A 184 -15.99 2.74 21.54
#